data_c27b0014a9e87c411e2e9e8fac0ec54c
#
_entry.id   c27b0014a9e87c411e2e9e8fac0ec54c
#
_cell.length_a   1.000
_cell.length_b   1.000
_cell.length_c   1.000
_cell.angle_alpha   90.00
_cell.angle_beta   90.00
_cell.angle_gamma   90.00
#
_symmetry.space_group_name_H-M   'P 1'
#
loop_
_entity.id
_entity.type
_entity.pdbx_description
1 polymer ?
#
loop_
_entity_poly.entity_id
_entity_poly.type
_entity_poly.pdbx_seq_one_letter_code
_entity_poly.pdbx_strand_id
1 'polypeptide(L)'
;LRRVLKYFADERVGAVTIGVRYMNEKRPAVGNTYRHYFNIIRLGESKYFGTPVLNGVLGAFRFKLLKKIGELPQFTANSNDSTLGSIIAFMGYRSIQVDETEAVEPMREDEIRRKIRRAQHLILSFLKTKSYVKERGLYVKTPFDKVWRMEWYLTVLNPWLLIAAMLLAMAGVLFNSSLVLFILLACGFMLLAVKTFRMWIIHQLILVIAAVKNLWTKELVWKK
;
A
#
# COMPACT_ATOMS: atom_id res chain seq x y z
N LEU A 1 6.55 22.42 -3.98
CA LEU A 1 6.99 21.84 -5.24
C LEU A 1 8.52 21.90 -5.37
N ARG A 2 9.17 23.07 -5.18
CA ARG A 2 10.65 23.23 -5.31
C ARG A 2 11.44 22.20 -4.49
N ARG A 3 11.01 21.88 -3.24
CA ARG A 3 11.66 20.87 -2.38
C ARG A 3 11.64 19.46 -2.97
N VAL A 4 10.61 19.12 -3.74
CA VAL A 4 10.47 17.83 -4.40
C VAL A 4 11.29 17.75 -5.68
N LEU A 5 11.35 18.83 -6.46
CA LEU A 5 12.02 18.86 -7.74
C LEU A 5 13.55 18.67 -7.64
N LYS A 6 14.17 19.05 -6.52
CA LYS A 6 15.62 18.87 -6.32
C LYS A 6 16.07 17.40 -6.36
N TYR A 7 15.19 16.45 -6.01
CA TYR A 7 15.52 15.03 -6.06
C TYR A 7 15.70 14.49 -7.48
N PHE A 8 15.17 15.19 -8.49
CA PHE A 8 15.40 14.84 -9.89
C PHE A 8 16.76 15.27 -10.42
N ALA A 9 17.60 15.94 -9.61
CA ALA A 9 19.02 16.13 -9.93
C ALA A 9 19.78 14.77 -10.00
N ASP A 10 19.36 13.78 -9.20
CA ASP A 10 19.82 12.40 -9.36
C ASP A 10 19.07 11.75 -10.55
N GLU A 11 19.80 11.41 -11.61
CA GLU A 11 19.24 10.80 -12.81
C GLU A 11 18.59 9.43 -12.55
N ARG A 12 18.99 8.75 -11.47
CA ARG A 12 18.38 7.48 -11.04
C ARG A 12 16.99 7.64 -10.47
N VAL A 13 16.60 8.85 -10.04
CA VAL A 13 15.27 9.12 -9.49
C VAL A 13 14.29 9.38 -10.63
N GLY A 14 13.30 8.52 -10.76
CA GLY A 14 12.26 8.59 -11.80
C GLY A 14 10.91 9.06 -11.29
N ALA A 15 10.60 8.81 -10.00
CA ALA A 15 9.36 9.25 -9.35
C ALA A 15 9.61 9.70 -7.92
N VAL A 16 8.90 10.75 -7.49
CA VAL A 16 8.98 11.31 -6.14
C VAL A 16 7.58 11.57 -5.60
N THR A 17 7.34 11.18 -4.35
CA THR A 17 6.13 11.50 -3.59
C THR A 17 6.47 12.05 -2.20
N ILE A 18 5.48 12.53 -1.48
CA ILE A 18 5.62 13.08 -0.13
C ILE A 18 4.77 12.29 0.87
N GLY A 19 5.12 12.40 2.15
CA GLY A 19 4.29 11.92 3.24
C GLY A 19 2.94 12.65 3.31
N VAL A 20 1.96 12.03 3.96
CA VAL A 20 0.63 12.61 4.18
C VAL A 20 0.26 12.47 5.65
N ARG A 21 -0.27 13.54 6.25
CA ARG A 21 -0.87 13.53 7.58
C ARG A 21 -2.29 14.09 7.54
N TYR A 22 -3.10 13.77 8.57
CA TYR A 22 -4.43 14.36 8.70
C TYR A 22 -4.40 15.66 9.50
N MET A 23 -5.25 16.61 9.10
CA MET A 23 -5.32 17.98 9.65
C MET A 23 -5.89 18.06 11.07
N ASN A 24 -6.51 17.00 11.62
CA ASN A 24 -7.33 17.16 12.81
C ASN A 24 -6.64 16.71 14.11
N GLU A 25 -6.28 17.69 14.96
CA GLU A 25 -5.70 17.51 16.28
C GLU A 25 -6.71 17.09 17.36
N LYS A 26 -8.03 17.32 17.14
CA LYS A 26 -9.08 17.14 18.18
C LYS A 26 -9.58 15.70 18.35
N ARG A 27 -9.28 14.79 17.43
CA ARG A 27 -9.48 13.35 17.64
C ARG A 27 -8.12 12.69 17.60
N PRO A 28 -7.64 12.04 18.70
CA PRO A 28 -6.40 11.27 18.67
C PRO A 28 -6.62 10.12 17.69
N ALA A 29 -6.36 10.44 16.46
CA ALA A 29 -6.88 9.69 15.38
C ALA A 29 -6.04 8.44 15.24
N VAL A 30 -6.70 7.35 15.44
CA VAL A 30 -6.41 6.04 14.88
C VAL A 30 -5.81 6.20 13.46
N GLY A 31 -6.32 7.13 12.66
CA GLY A 31 -5.81 7.49 11.35
C GLY A 31 -4.39 8.10 11.32
N ASN A 32 -4.02 8.97 12.24
CA ASN A 32 -2.68 9.58 12.26
C ASN A 32 -1.58 8.59 12.62
N THR A 33 -1.81 7.72 13.60
CA THR A 33 -0.86 6.65 13.95
C THR A 33 -0.62 5.71 12.76
N TYR A 34 -1.67 5.34 12.04
CA TYR A 34 -1.60 4.53 10.84
C TYR A 34 -0.79 5.22 9.73
N ARG A 35 -1.09 6.49 9.42
CA ARG A 35 -0.38 7.27 8.40
C ARG A 35 1.10 7.45 8.74
N HIS A 36 1.40 7.75 9.99
CA HIS A 36 2.78 7.90 10.47
C HIS A 36 3.58 6.59 10.28
N TYR A 37 3.00 5.45 10.66
CA TYR A 37 3.63 4.14 10.47
C TYR A 37 3.93 3.84 9.00
N PHE A 38 2.96 4.07 8.10
CA PHE A 38 3.17 3.88 6.66
C PHE A 38 4.18 4.86 6.06
N ASN A 39 4.20 6.11 6.52
CA ASN A 39 5.23 7.06 6.08
C ASN A 39 6.64 6.57 6.43
N ILE A 40 6.84 6.02 7.64
CA ILE A 40 8.13 5.45 8.06
C ILE A 40 8.54 4.27 7.17
N ILE A 41 7.63 3.33 6.92
CA ILE A 41 7.89 2.18 6.05
C ILE A 41 8.33 2.66 4.66
N ARG A 42 7.58 3.56 4.05
CA ARG A 42 7.87 4.08 2.70
C ARG A 42 9.18 4.85 2.62
N LEU A 43 9.54 5.58 3.68
CA LEU A 43 10.85 6.22 3.78
C LEU A 43 11.97 5.17 3.86
N GLY A 44 11.79 4.10 4.64
CA GLY A 44 12.72 2.97 4.71
C GLY A 44 12.90 2.29 3.35
N GLU A 45 11.81 1.97 2.64
CA GLU A 45 11.81 1.43 1.29
C GLU A 45 12.52 2.35 0.30
N SER A 46 12.25 3.66 0.39
CA SER A 46 12.86 4.69 -0.45
C SER A 46 14.36 4.81 -0.20
N LYS A 47 14.81 4.65 1.05
CA LYS A 47 16.24 4.62 1.40
C LYS A 47 16.92 3.37 0.84
N TYR A 48 16.25 2.22 0.90
CA TYR A 48 16.79 0.97 0.39
C TYR A 48 16.91 0.99 -1.15
N PHE A 49 15.83 1.33 -1.86
CA PHE A 49 15.81 1.51 -3.30
C PHE A 49 14.65 2.39 -3.77
N GLY A 50 13.41 2.02 -3.43
CA GLY A 50 12.20 2.70 -3.85
C GLY A 50 10.95 2.08 -3.25
N THR A 51 9.87 2.87 -3.12
CA THR A 51 8.57 2.44 -2.62
C THR A 51 7.60 2.10 -3.75
N PRO A 52 6.80 1.02 -3.64
CA PRO A 52 5.77 0.69 -4.62
C PRO A 52 4.50 1.52 -4.46
N VAL A 53 4.34 2.21 -3.32
CA VAL A 53 3.12 2.94 -3.02
C VAL A 53 3.40 4.43 -2.92
N LEU A 54 2.90 5.20 -3.89
CA LEU A 54 2.97 6.65 -3.90
C LEU A 54 1.68 7.26 -3.37
N ASN A 55 1.79 8.42 -2.73
CA ASN A 55 0.64 9.18 -2.26
C ASN A 55 0.08 10.04 -3.39
N GLY A 56 -1.20 9.84 -3.74
CA GLY A 56 -1.89 10.56 -4.80
C GLY A 56 -2.11 12.06 -4.54
N VAL A 57 -1.69 12.56 -3.36
CA VAL A 57 -1.74 14.01 -3.07
C VAL A 57 -0.65 14.77 -3.83
N LEU A 58 0.51 14.13 -4.00
CA LEU A 58 1.59 14.65 -4.84
C LEU A 58 2.43 13.49 -5.38
N GLY A 59 2.38 13.31 -6.68
CA GLY A 59 3.28 12.45 -7.44
C GLY A 59 3.98 13.27 -8.51
N ALA A 60 5.31 13.31 -8.48
CA ALA A 60 6.13 13.92 -9.52
C ALA A 60 6.89 12.83 -10.27
N PHE A 61 6.92 12.92 -11.60
CA PHE A 61 7.47 11.90 -12.46
C PHE A 61 8.41 12.51 -13.51
N ARG A 62 9.48 11.81 -13.82
CA ARG A 62 10.40 12.23 -14.90
C ARG A 62 9.71 12.05 -16.25
N PHE A 63 9.44 13.15 -16.94
CA PHE A 63 8.66 13.17 -18.18
C PHE A 63 9.20 12.23 -19.28
N LYS A 64 10.53 12.14 -19.42
CA LYS A 64 11.17 11.22 -20.37
C LYS A 64 10.75 9.76 -20.15
N LEU A 65 10.54 9.35 -18.90
CA LEU A 65 10.10 7.99 -18.57
C LEU A 65 8.62 7.78 -18.90
N LEU A 66 7.78 8.80 -18.68
CA LEU A 66 6.36 8.75 -19.06
C LEU A 66 6.21 8.53 -20.56
N LYS A 67 6.97 9.23 -21.37
CA LYS A 67 7.00 9.02 -22.83
C LYS A 67 7.40 7.59 -23.21
N LYS A 68 8.33 6.97 -22.48
CA LYS A 68 8.78 5.60 -22.72
C LYS A 68 7.73 4.56 -22.31
N ILE A 69 6.94 4.84 -21.27
CA ILE A 69 5.84 3.97 -20.82
C ILE A 69 4.68 4.02 -21.84
N GLY A 70 4.40 5.18 -22.43
CA GLY A 70 3.29 5.39 -23.38
C GLY A 70 1.94 5.33 -22.68
N GLU A 71 1.01 4.56 -23.24
CA GLU A 71 -0.32 4.39 -22.66
C GLU A 71 -0.29 3.62 -21.35
N LEU A 72 -1.00 4.14 -20.36
CA LEU A 72 -1.15 3.47 -19.07
C LEU A 72 -2.08 2.26 -19.18
N PRO A 73 -1.78 1.19 -18.44
CA PRO A 73 -2.65 0.02 -18.46
C PRO A 73 -4.04 0.34 -17.90
N GLN A 74 -5.09 -0.19 -18.53
CA GLN A 74 -6.49 0.08 -18.16
C GLN A 74 -6.84 -0.29 -16.70
N PHE A 75 -6.11 -1.23 -16.07
CA PHE A 75 -6.32 -1.59 -14.68
C PHE A 75 -5.90 -0.51 -13.68
N THR A 76 -5.29 0.59 -14.14
CA THR A 76 -4.77 1.67 -13.29
C THR A 76 -5.76 2.80 -13.07
N ALA A 77 -6.97 2.75 -13.60
CA ALA A 77 -7.90 3.89 -13.72
C ALA A 77 -8.08 4.79 -12.47
N ASN A 78 -7.75 4.30 -11.26
CA ASN A 78 -7.85 5.08 -10.02
C ASN A 78 -6.65 4.93 -9.06
N SER A 79 -5.56 4.28 -9.45
CA SER A 79 -4.33 4.12 -8.67
C SER A 79 -3.10 4.42 -9.52
N ASN A 80 -3.24 5.44 -10.36
CA ASN A 80 -2.23 5.78 -11.36
C ASN A 80 -0.87 6.07 -10.75
N ASP A 81 -0.82 6.78 -9.61
CA ASP A 81 0.43 7.21 -8.99
C ASP A 81 1.29 6.03 -8.55
N SER A 82 0.73 5.11 -7.75
CA SER A 82 1.46 3.94 -7.24
C SER A 82 1.84 2.97 -8.36
N THR A 83 0.95 2.74 -9.32
CA THR A 83 1.23 1.88 -10.48
C THR A 83 2.32 2.49 -11.35
N LEU A 84 2.24 3.79 -11.63
CA LEU A 84 3.21 4.50 -12.43
C LEU A 84 4.59 4.54 -11.76
N GLY A 85 4.63 4.85 -10.45
CA GLY A 85 5.86 4.79 -9.66
C GLY A 85 6.48 3.39 -9.66
N SER A 86 5.66 2.34 -9.57
CA SER A 86 6.11 0.95 -9.61
C SER A 86 6.63 0.53 -10.99
N ILE A 87 5.97 0.95 -12.07
CA ILE A 87 6.46 0.74 -13.44
C ILE A 87 7.85 1.38 -13.59
N ILE A 88 8.01 2.63 -13.17
CA ILE A 88 9.28 3.36 -13.21
C ILE A 88 10.35 2.63 -12.38
N ALA A 89 9.99 2.11 -11.20
CA ALA A 89 10.93 1.36 -10.37
C ALA A 89 11.35 0.03 -11.02
N PHE A 90 10.45 -0.67 -11.70
CA PHE A 90 10.78 -1.85 -12.49
C PHE A 90 11.58 -1.56 -13.77
N MET A 91 11.56 -0.31 -14.26
CA MET A 91 12.45 0.14 -15.34
C MET A 91 13.87 0.43 -14.88
N GLY A 92 14.19 0.21 -13.60
CA GLY A 92 15.52 0.41 -13.03
C GLY A 92 15.75 1.77 -12.38
N TYR A 93 14.73 2.64 -12.34
CA TYR A 93 14.80 3.94 -11.67
C TYR A 93 14.28 3.86 -10.24
N ARG A 94 14.55 4.87 -9.45
CA ARG A 94 14.07 4.95 -8.06
C ARG A 94 12.74 5.69 -8.02
N SER A 95 11.77 5.09 -7.32
CA SER A 95 10.49 5.71 -6.94
C SER A 95 10.52 5.96 -5.45
N ILE A 96 10.64 7.22 -5.01
CA ILE A 96 10.95 7.55 -3.61
C ILE A 96 9.90 8.43 -2.94
N GLN A 97 9.68 8.20 -1.65
CA GLN A 97 9.02 9.14 -0.76
C GLN A 97 10.08 9.98 -0.06
N VAL A 98 9.86 11.29 0.01
CA VAL A 98 10.75 12.24 0.69
C VAL A 98 10.15 12.73 1.99
N ASP A 99 11.00 13.03 2.98
CA ASP A 99 10.60 13.37 4.35
C ASP A 99 10.51 14.89 4.60
N GLU A 100 11.05 15.71 3.71
CA GLU A 100 11.20 17.15 3.93
C GLU A 100 9.88 17.94 3.89
N THR A 101 8.80 17.33 3.44
CA THR A 101 7.50 17.95 3.37
C THR A 101 6.40 16.90 3.39
N GLU A 102 5.33 17.22 4.10
CA GLU A 102 4.12 16.42 4.17
C GLU A 102 2.92 17.20 3.64
N ALA A 103 2.01 16.50 3.00
CA ALA A 103 0.70 17.06 2.68
C ALA A 103 -0.26 16.87 3.85
N VAL A 104 -1.14 17.84 4.04
CA VAL A 104 -2.19 17.78 5.05
C VAL A 104 -3.51 17.47 4.36
N GLU A 105 -4.13 16.34 4.72
CA GLU A 105 -5.44 15.92 4.20
C GLU A 105 -6.53 16.15 5.25
N PRO A 106 -7.67 16.74 4.91
CA PRO A 106 -8.80 16.81 5.83
C PRO A 106 -9.38 15.42 6.06
N MET A 107 -9.78 15.14 7.31
CA MET A 107 -10.47 13.90 7.64
C MET A 107 -11.91 13.96 7.10
N ARG A 108 -12.35 12.94 6.37
CA ARG A 108 -13.68 12.86 5.77
C ARG A 108 -14.52 11.77 6.44
N GLU A 109 -15.84 11.93 6.41
CA GLU A 109 -16.78 10.98 7.04
C GLU A 109 -16.78 9.59 6.39
N ASP A 110 -16.52 9.49 5.09
CA ASP A 110 -16.53 8.25 4.29
C ASP A 110 -15.17 7.50 4.25
N GLU A 111 -14.34 7.67 5.27
CA GLU A 111 -12.95 7.18 5.28
C GLU A 111 -12.83 5.67 5.03
N ILE A 112 -13.72 4.85 5.61
CA ILE A 112 -13.68 3.39 5.44
C ILE A 112 -13.94 2.99 3.98
N ARG A 113 -14.95 3.59 3.34
CA ARG A 113 -15.27 3.34 1.94
C ARG A 113 -14.09 3.71 1.02
N ARG A 114 -13.46 4.83 1.30
CA ARG A 114 -12.26 5.28 0.58
C ARG A 114 -11.08 4.34 0.78
N LYS A 115 -10.86 3.81 2.00
CA LYS A 115 -9.83 2.83 2.30
C LYS A 115 -10.06 1.53 1.53
N ILE A 116 -11.29 1.02 1.51
CA ILE A 116 -11.65 -0.20 0.76
C ILE A 116 -11.37 0.01 -0.72
N ARG A 117 -11.80 1.13 -1.32
CA ARG A 117 -11.56 1.43 -2.72
C ARG A 117 -10.06 1.54 -3.03
N ARG A 118 -9.29 2.27 -2.21
CA ARG A 118 -7.83 2.35 -2.36
C ARG A 118 -7.17 0.96 -2.29
N ALA A 119 -7.63 0.11 -1.37
CA ALA A 119 -7.16 -1.26 -1.23
C ALA A 119 -7.48 -2.12 -2.46
N GLN A 120 -8.69 -1.99 -3.06
CA GLN A 120 -9.05 -2.68 -4.30
C GLN A 120 -8.05 -2.39 -5.43
N HIS A 121 -7.72 -1.10 -5.62
CA HIS A 121 -6.78 -0.68 -6.66
C HIS A 121 -5.34 -1.11 -6.34
N LEU A 122 -4.93 -1.05 -5.07
CA LEU A 122 -3.62 -1.47 -4.64
C LEU A 122 -3.40 -2.97 -4.89
N ILE A 123 -4.38 -3.80 -4.55
CA ILE A 123 -4.36 -5.25 -4.83
C ILE A 123 -4.22 -5.50 -6.34
N LEU A 124 -5.02 -4.83 -7.18
CA LEU A 124 -4.92 -4.98 -8.64
C LEU A 124 -3.56 -4.52 -9.18
N SER A 125 -3.01 -3.43 -8.64
CA SER A 125 -1.67 -2.97 -8.99
C SER A 125 -0.62 -4.05 -8.66
N PHE A 126 -0.64 -4.61 -7.46
CA PHE A 126 0.30 -5.67 -7.07
C PHE A 126 0.16 -6.95 -7.90
N LEU A 127 -1.03 -7.30 -8.32
CA LEU A 127 -1.26 -8.50 -9.15
C LEU A 127 -0.80 -8.32 -10.61
N LYS A 128 -0.91 -7.11 -11.17
CA LYS A 128 -0.80 -6.92 -12.63
C LYS A 128 0.44 -6.13 -13.08
N THR A 129 0.97 -5.20 -12.27
CA THR A 129 2.02 -4.27 -12.73
C THR A 129 3.30 -4.98 -13.16
N LYS A 130 3.75 -5.99 -12.43
CA LYS A 130 4.99 -6.70 -12.75
C LYS A 130 4.90 -7.48 -14.07
N SER A 131 3.77 -8.14 -14.33
CA SER A 131 3.51 -8.83 -15.61
C SER A 131 3.48 -7.85 -16.76
N TYR A 132 2.73 -6.76 -16.59
CA TYR A 132 2.66 -5.68 -17.59
C TYR A 132 4.04 -5.13 -18.00
N VAL A 133 4.92 -4.88 -17.03
CA VAL A 133 6.27 -4.36 -17.32
C VAL A 133 7.13 -5.39 -18.03
N LYS A 134 6.99 -6.69 -17.68
CA LYS A 134 7.70 -7.79 -18.34
C LYS A 134 7.24 -7.98 -19.79
N GLU A 135 5.93 -7.99 -20.03
CA GLU A 135 5.33 -8.13 -21.36
C GLU A 135 5.78 -7.03 -22.33
N ARG A 136 6.02 -5.83 -21.80
CA ARG A 136 6.51 -4.69 -22.60
C ARG A 136 8.04 -4.61 -22.73
N GLY A 137 8.77 -5.57 -22.17
CA GLY A 137 10.25 -5.55 -22.21
C GLY A 137 10.88 -4.40 -21.42
N LEU A 138 10.13 -3.78 -20.51
CA LEU A 138 10.61 -2.65 -19.68
C LEU A 138 11.22 -3.10 -18.35
N TYR A 139 11.16 -4.39 -18.04
CA TYR A 139 11.58 -4.93 -16.75
C TYR A 139 13.09 -5.01 -16.62
N VAL A 140 13.61 -4.41 -15.54
CA VAL A 140 15.00 -4.51 -15.09
C VAL A 140 14.99 -5.07 -13.65
N LYS A 141 15.78 -6.12 -13.42
CA LYS A 141 15.92 -6.71 -12.07
C LYS A 141 16.74 -5.77 -11.19
N THR A 142 16.14 -5.32 -10.07
CA THR A 142 16.74 -4.39 -9.11
C THR A 142 16.39 -4.80 -7.67
N PRO A 143 17.00 -4.16 -6.63
CA PRO A 143 16.58 -4.35 -5.25
C PRO A 143 15.09 -4.05 -4.99
N PHE A 144 14.44 -3.28 -5.87
CA PHE A 144 12.99 -3.04 -5.82
C PHE A 144 12.16 -4.33 -5.85
N ASP A 145 12.63 -5.38 -6.53
CA ASP A 145 11.93 -6.68 -6.55
C ASP A 145 11.74 -7.29 -5.17
N LYS A 146 12.67 -7.06 -4.25
CA LYS A 146 12.55 -7.51 -2.86
C LYS A 146 11.47 -6.72 -2.13
N VAL A 147 11.51 -5.39 -2.23
CA VAL A 147 10.48 -4.51 -1.65
C VAL A 147 9.10 -4.86 -2.19
N TRP A 148 8.99 -4.99 -3.52
CA TRP A 148 7.75 -5.39 -4.17
C TRP A 148 7.18 -6.71 -3.67
N ARG A 149 8.01 -7.74 -3.52
CA ARG A 149 7.56 -9.05 -3.00
C ARG A 149 7.07 -8.98 -1.58
N MET A 150 7.75 -8.21 -0.71
CA MET A 150 7.33 -8.02 0.67
C MET A 150 5.97 -7.30 0.74
N GLU A 151 5.81 -6.20 0.03
CA GLU A 151 4.55 -5.46 -0.03
C GLU A 151 3.43 -6.29 -0.68
N TRP A 152 3.73 -7.04 -1.74
CA TRP A 152 2.81 -7.99 -2.34
C TRP A 152 2.33 -9.03 -1.33
N TYR A 153 3.26 -9.66 -0.60
CA TYR A 153 2.94 -10.63 0.45
C TYR A 153 2.02 -10.01 1.52
N LEU A 154 2.39 -8.85 2.05
CA LEU A 154 1.64 -8.17 3.11
C LEU A 154 0.25 -7.71 2.66
N THR A 155 0.09 -7.35 1.39
CA THR A 155 -1.16 -6.78 0.85
C THR A 155 -2.08 -7.84 0.27
N VAL A 156 -1.53 -8.86 -0.40
CA VAL A 156 -2.33 -9.83 -1.16
C VAL A 156 -2.52 -11.13 -0.40
N LEU A 157 -1.45 -11.70 0.19
CA LEU A 157 -1.49 -13.04 0.79
C LEU A 157 -1.74 -13.02 2.30
N ASN A 158 -1.03 -12.15 3.03
CA ASN A 158 -1.07 -12.11 4.50
C ASN A 158 -2.49 -11.94 5.09
N PRO A 159 -3.42 -11.14 4.51
CA PRO A 159 -4.78 -11.04 5.03
C PRO A 159 -5.53 -12.37 5.06
N TRP A 160 -5.34 -13.20 4.04
CA TRP A 160 -5.96 -14.52 3.94
C TRP A 160 -5.32 -15.53 4.89
N LEU A 161 -3.98 -15.49 5.04
CA LEU A 161 -3.27 -16.32 6.01
C LEU A 161 -3.70 -16.02 7.44
N LEU A 162 -3.94 -14.75 7.77
CA LEU A 162 -4.46 -14.36 9.07
C LEU A 162 -5.83 -14.97 9.34
N ILE A 163 -6.77 -14.87 8.39
CA ILE A 163 -8.10 -15.47 8.52
C ILE A 163 -8.00 -16.99 8.65
N ALA A 164 -7.21 -17.63 7.79
CA ALA A 164 -7.02 -19.07 7.84
C ALA A 164 -6.43 -19.53 9.18
N ALA A 165 -5.42 -18.81 9.70
CA ALA A 165 -4.83 -19.11 11.00
C ALA A 165 -5.84 -18.97 12.15
N MET A 166 -6.67 -17.92 12.13
CA MET A 166 -7.73 -17.74 13.12
C MET A 166 -8.77 -18.87 13.06
N LEU A 167 -9.23 -19.24 11.86
CA LEU A 167 -10.22 -20.32 11.69
C LEU A 167 -9.65 -21.67 12.13
N LEU A 168 -8.41 -21.98 11.78
CA LEU A 168 -7.73 -23.22 12.18
C LEU A 168 -7.51 -23.25 13.71
N ALA A 169 -7.13 -22.15 14.32
CA ALA A 169 -6.98 -22.08 15.78
C ALA A 169 -8.32 -22.29 16.51
N MET A 170 -9.40 -21.66 16.00
CA MET A 170 -10.74 -21.87 16.53
C MET A 170 -11.20 -23.32 16.39
N ALA A 171 -11.00 -23.92 15.22
CA ALA A 171 -11.32 -25.33 15.00
C ALA A 171 -10.52 -26.25 15.94
N GLY A 172 -9.21 -25.99 16.10
CA GLY A 172 -8.36 -26.76 17.01
C GLY A 172 -8.81 -26.68 18.49
N VAL A 173 -9.31 -25.52 18.93
CA VAL A 173 -9.89 -25.38 20.27
C VAL A 173 -11.20 -26.17 20.39
N LEU A 174 -12.06 -26.08 19.38
CA LEU A 174 -13.39 -26.72 19.41
C LEU A 174 -13.33 -28.25 19.30
N PHE A 175 -12.47 -28.77 18.41
CA PHE A 175 -12.43 -30.22 18.14
C PHE A 175 -11.40 -30.98 18.98
N ASN A 176 -10.29 -30.36 19.36
CA ASN A 176 -9.19 -31.00 20.08
C ASN A 176 -9.03 -30.52 21.52
N SER A 177 -9.87 -29.57 21.99
CA SER A 177 -9.78 -28.97 23.33
C SER A 177 -8.35 -28.50 23.68
N SER A 178 -7.59 -28.02 22.70
CA SER A 178 -6.18 -27.67 22.86
C SER A 178 -6.01 -26.40 23.71
N LEU A 179 -5.50 -26.56 24.92
CA LEU A 179 -5.20 -25.44 25.84
C LEU A 179 -4.21 -24.43 25.21
N VAL A 180 -3.22 -24.93 24.45
CA VAL A 180 -2.23 -24.05 23.78
C VAL A 180 -2.90 -23.14 22.76
N LEU A 181 -3.79 -23.67 21.92
CA LEU A 181 -4.53 -22.86 20.94
C LEU A 181 -5.49 -21.89 21.60
N PHE A 182 -6.12 -22.29 22.71
CA PHE A 182 -6.96 -21.40 23.52
C PHE A 182 -6.14 -20.22 24.05
N ILE A 183 -4.97 -20.48 24.66
CA ILE A 183 -4.09 -19.42 25.17
C ILE A 183 -3.65 -18.48 24.03
N LEU A 184 -3.26 -19.01 22.86
CA LEU A 184 -2.88 -18.18 21.71
C LEU A 184 -3.99 -17.29 21.22
N LEU A 185 -5.24 -17.80 21.14
CA LEU A 185 -6.41 -16.99 20.79
C LEU A 185 -6.68 -15.92 21.85
N ALA A 186 -6.64 -16.26 23.14
CA ALA A 186 -6.83 -15.32 24.24
C ALA A 186 -5.79 -14.20 24.21
N CYS A 187 -4.51 -14.53 23.99
CA CYS A 187 -3.43 -13.55 23.80
C CYS A 187 -3.70 -12.65 22.58
N GLY A 188 -4.15 -13.23 21.46
CA GLY A 188 -4.52 -12.47 20.25
C GLY A 188 -5.66 -11.49 20.54
N PHE A 189 -6.69 -11.88 21.28
CA PHE A 189 -7.77 -10.98 21.70
C PHE A 189 -7.27 -9.89 22.67
N MET A 190 -6.41 -10.21 23.63
CA MET A 190 -5.82 -9.22 24.53
C MET A 190 -5.00 -8.17 23.75
N LEU A 191 -4.26 -8.59 22.71
CA LEU A 191 -3.50 -7.67 21.85
C LEU A 191 -4.39 -6.66 21.12
N LEU A 192 -5.69 -6.92 20.93
CA LEU A 192 -6.62 -5.94 20.38
C LEU A 192 -6.79 -4.70 21.27
N ALA A 193 -6.44 -4.76 22.56
CA ALA A 193 -6.37 -3.59 23.42
C ALA A 193 -5.26 -2.64 22.98
N VAL A 194 -4.19 -3.16 22.35
CA VAL A 194 -3.09 -2.35 21.83
C VAL A 194 -3.52 -1.66 20.55
N LYS A 195 -3.51 -0.32 20.53
CA LYS A 195 -4.00 0.50 19.41
C LYS A 195 -3.35 0.14 18.08
N THR A 196 -2.04 -0.05 18.05
CA THR A 196 -1.29 -0.36 16.82
C THR A 196 -1.70 -1.71 16.25
N PHE A 197 -1.82 -2.75 17.10
CA PHE A 197 -2.24 -4.09 16.69
C PHE A 197 -3.68 -4.09 16.16
N ARG A 198 -4.61 -3.46 16.89
CA ARG A 198 -5.99 -3.31 16.44
C ARG A 198 -6.09 -2.62 15.08
N MET A 199 -5.28 -1.59 14.83
CA MET A 199 -5.24 -0.91 13.54
C MET A 199 -4.71 -1.79 12.43
N TRP A 200 -3.71 -2.61 12.71
CA TRP A 200 -3.19 -3.57 11.76
C TRP A 200 -4.26 -4.61 11.39
N ILE A 201 -4.98 -5.18 12.37
CA ILE A 201 -6.09 -6.12 12.13
C ILE A 201 -7.18 -5.46 11.26
N ILE A 202 -7.62 -4.25 11.59
CA ILE A 202 -8.63 -3.52 10.79
C ILE A 202 -8.14 -3.35 9.34
N HIS A 203 -6.87 -3.06 9.14
CA HIS A 203 -6.30 -2.96 7.80
C HIS A 203 -6.34 -4.29 7.05
N GLN A 204 -5.98 -5.40 7.71
CA GLN A 204 -6.07 -6.74 7.10
C GLN A 204 -7.51 -7.07 6.68
N LEU A 205 -8.50 -6.76 7.52
CA LEU A 205 -9.92 -6.94 7.18
C LEU A 205 -10.36 -6.07 6.00
N ILE A 206 -9.91 -4.83 5.92
CA ILE A 206 -10.17 -3.94 4.77
C ILE A 206 -9.59 -4.55 3.49
N LEU A 207 -8.39 -5.13 3.53
CA LEU A 207 -7.78 -5.80 2.38
C LEU A 207 -8.58 -7.02 1.92
N VAL A 208 -9.08 -7.84 2.86
CA VAL A 208 -9.96 -8.98 2.53
C VAL A 208 -11.26 -8.50 1.88
N ILE A 209 -11.94 -7.51 2.49
CA ILE A 209 -13.17 -6.94 1.93
C ILE A 209 -12.92 -6.37 0.54
N ALA A 210 -11.80 -5.70 0.34
CA ALA A 210 -11.41 -5.15 -0.96
C ALA A 210 -11.14 -6.24 -1.99
N ALA A 211 -10.43 -7.32 -1.60
CA ALA A 211 -10.15 -8.46 -2.47
C ALA A 211 -11.46 -9.16 -2.90
N VAL A 212 -12.35 -9.41 -1.94
CA VAL A 212 -13.68 -10.00 -2.21
C VAL A 212 -14.50 -9.10 -3.12
N LYS A 213 -14.56 -7.79 -2.86
CA LYS A 213 -15.24 -6.83 -3.74
C LYS A 213 -14.69 -6.81 -5.16
N ASN A 214 -13.39 -7.02 -5.36
CA ASN A 214 -12.78 -7.08 -6.67
C ASN A 214 -13.32 -8.23 -7.56
N LEU A 215 -13.99 -9.24 -6.97
CA LEU A 215 -14.63 -10.33 -7.73
C LEU A 215 -15.93 -9.87 -8.41
N TRP A 216 -16.67 -8.92 -7.80
CA TRP A 216 -18.00 -8.49 -8.30
C TRP A 216 -18.05 -7.06 -8.80
N THR A 217 -17.32 -6.14 -8.15
CA THR A 217 -17.40 -4.72 -8.50
C THR A 217 -16.02 -4.13 -8.73
N LYS A 218 -15.78 -3.76 -9.98
CA LYS A 218 -14.67 -2.86 -10.31
C LYS A 218 -15.21 -1.42 -10.24
N GLU A 219 -15.18 -0.79 -9.07
CA GLU A 219 -15.46 0.64 -8.96
C GLU A 219 -14.32 1.41 -9.67
N LEU A 220 -14.41 1.52 -10.98
CA LEU A 220 -13.38 2.13 -11.82
C LEU A 220 -13.48 3.66 -11.87
N VAL A 221 -14.57 4.27 -11.39
CA VAL A 221 -14.84 5.71 -11.58
C VAL A 221 -15.16 6.40 -10.26
N TRP A 222 -14.67 7.63 -10.11
CA TRP A 222 -15.11 8.56 -9.08
C TRP A 222 -16.60 8.87 -9.34
N LYS A 223 -17.52 8.38 -8.49
CA LYS A 223 -18.84 8.97 -8.43
C LYS A 223 -18.68 10.38 -7.85
N LYS A 224 -19.06 11.38 -8.63
CA LYS A 224 -19.16 12.78 -8.19
C LYS A 224 -20.22 12.93 -7.09
#